data_5e7fb988895271dce8ebcb440673b030
#
_entry.id   5e7fb988895271dce8ebcb440673b030
#
_cell.length_a   1.000
_cell.length_b   1.000
_cell.length_c   1.000
_cell.angle_alpha   90.00
_cell.angle_beta   90.00
_cell.angle_gamma   90.00
#
_symmetry.space_group_name_H-M   'P 1'
#
loop_
_entity.id
_entity.type
_entity.pdbx_description
1 polymer ?
#
loop_
_entity_poly.entity_id
_entity_poly.type
_entity_poly.pdbx_seq_one_letter_code
_entity_poly.pdbx_strand_id
1 'polypeptide(L)'
;MSLELSVDDHVALPAGLRRRLRTEVARMVRAAARNDRRTDYEVSLRLVGDAAIHVLNRDYRHKDAPTDVLAFAQREGASGHLHPELLGDIVISVDTARRQARRGLYRELVHLASHGLCHLLGYDHRDDAEEQVMNTRAAALRQEASRRGRIRAA
;
A
#
# COMPACT_ATOMS: atom_id res chain seq x y z
N MET A 1 -1.78 0.01 16.59
CA MET A 1 -2.33 -0.73 15.46
C MET A 1 -1.38 -0.64 14.28
N SER A 2 -1.19 -1.75 13.56
CA SER A 2 -0.24 -1.79 12.45
C SER A 2 -0.71 -1.04 11.20
N LEU A 3 -2.01 -0.85 11.02
CA LEU A 3 -2.55 -0.18 9.84
C LEU A 3 -3.69 0.78 10.23
N GLU A 4 -3.57 2.01 9.75
CA GLU A 4 -4.66 2.97 9.77
C GLU A 4 -5.18 3.15 8.35
N LEU A 5 -6.46 2.83 8.13
CA LEU A 5 -7.10 2.99 6.82
C LEU A 5 -8.11 4.13 6.88
N SER A 6 -7.97 5.09 5.99
CA SER A 6 -8.93 6.18 5.81
C SER A 6 -9.45 6.22 4.37
N VAL A 7 -10.67 6.71 4.21
CA VAL A 7 -11.33 6.83 2.91
C VAL A 7 -11.89 8.24 2.80
N ASP A 8 -11.55 8.97 1.74
CA ASP A 8 -12.08 10.31 1.53
C ASP A 8 -13.60 10.28 1.34
N ASP A 9 -14.30 11.32 1.80
CA ASP A 9 -15.77 11.36 1.88
C ASP A 9 -16.49 11.09 0.57
N HIS A 10 -15.91 11.53 -0.55
CA HIS A 10 -16.53 11.39 -1.88
C HIS A 10 -16.19 10.07 -2.57
N VAL A 11 -15.37 9.21 -1.95
CA VAL A 11 -15.00 7.93 -2.53
C VAL A 11 -16.02 6.87 -2.16
N ALA A 12 -16.68 6.29 -3.16
CA ALA A 12 -17.65 5.23 -2.97
C ALA A 12 -16.96 3.86 -3.12
N LEU A 13 -17.24 2.96 -2.19
CA LEU A 13 -16.71 1.60 -2.20
C LEU A 13 -17.87 0.60 -2.07
N PRO A 14 -17.73 -0.59 -2.70
CA PRO A 14 -18.69 -1.66 -2.46
C PRO A 14 -18.77 -2.05 -0.98
N ALA A 15 -19.95 -2.49 -0.55
CA ALA A 15 -20.17 -2.90 0.84
C ALA A 15 -19.17 -4.00 1.25
N GLY A 16 -18.58 -3.83 2.43
CA GLY A 16 -17.63 -4.81 2.98
C GLY A 16 -16.20 -4.70 2.43
N LEU A 17 -15.98 -3.98 1.33
CA LEU A 17 -14.66 -3.88 0.73
C LEU A 17 -13.66 -3.22 1.68
N ARG A 18 -14.04 -2.13 2.32
CA ARG A 18 -13.16 -1.39 3.24
C ARG A 18 -12.65 -2.30 4.37
N ARG A 19 -13.54 -3.07 4.99
CA ARG A 19 -13.17 -3.98 6.06
C ARG A 19 -12.23 -5.08 5.59
N ARG A 20 -12.57 -5.69 4.45
CA ARG A 20 -11.78 -6.77 3.87
C ARG A 20 -10.38 -6.29 3.48
N LEU A 21 -10.29 -5.11 2.88
CA LEU A 21 -9.01 -4.50 2.50
C LEU A 21 -8.15 -4.22 3.73
N ARG A 22 -8.75 -3.63 4.76
CA ARG A 22 -8.04 -3.35 6.02
C ARG A 22 -7.43 -4.62 6.58
N THR A 23 -8.21 -5.70 6.65
CA THR A 23 -7.75 -6.98 7.21
C THR A 23 -6.59 -7.55 6.40
N GLU A 24 -6.71 -7.56 5.10
CA GLU A 24 -5.67 -8.16 4.25
C GLU A 24 -4.40 -7.32 4.23
N VAL A 25 -4.50 -6.00 4.11
CA VAL A 25 -3.32 -5.12 4.13
C VAL A 25 -2.65 -5.16 5.51
N ALA A 26 -3.41 -5.20 6.59
CA ALA A 26 -2.83 -5.35 7.94
C ALA A 26 -2.03 -6.65 8.06
N ARG A 27 -2.50 -7.73 7.43
CA ARG A 27 -1.75 -9.00 7.39
C ARG A 27 -0.45 -8.86 6.62
N MET A 28 -0.44 -8.11 5.51
CA MET A 28 0.78 -7.83 4.75
C MET A 28 1.79 -7.04 5.59
N VAL A 29 1.32 -6.03 6.31
CA VAL A 29 2.19 -5.22 7.18
C VAL A 29 2.81 -6.09 8.28
N ARG A 30 2.02 -6.94 8.91
CA ARG A 30 2.52 -7.86 9.93
C ARG A 30 3.50 -8.89 9.36
N ALA A 31 3.26 -9.39 8.14
CA ALA A 31 4.18 -10.30 7.47
C ALA A 31 5.52 -9.62 7.21
N ALA A 32 5.50 -8.36 6.75
CA ALA A 32 6.73 -7.59 6.54
C ALA A 32 7.51 -7.41 7.84
N ALA A 33 6.82 -7.09 8.95
CA ALA A 33 7.46 -6.93 10.25
C ALA A 33 8.13 -8.23 10.69
N ARG A 34 7.45 -9.38 10.56
CA ARG A 34 8.03 -10.68 10.92
C ARG A 34 9.26 -10.99 10.08
N ASN A 35 9.21 -10.74 8.78
CA ASN A 35 10.33 -11.01 7.88
C ASN A 35 11.54 -10.16 8.23
N ASP A 36 11.32 -8.95 8.73
CA ASP A 36 12.39 -8.04 9.16
C ASP A 36 12.75 -8.19 10.64
N ARG A 37 12.17 -9.18 11.31
CA ARG A 37 12.37 -9.44 12.75
C ARG A 37 11.99 -8.24 13.61
N ARG A 38 10.94 -7.53 13.23
CA ARG A 38 10.37 -6.43 14.00
C ARG A 38 9.08 -6.91 14.68
N THR A 39 8.75 -6.28 15.81
CA THR A 39 7.51 -6.58 16.52
C THR A 39 6.32 -6.11 15.72
N ASP A 40 6.38 -4.90 15.17
CA ASP A 40 5.32 -4.34 14.36
C ASP A 40 5.87 -3.22 13.48
N TYR A 41 5.11 -2.94 12.41
CA TYR A 41 5.28 -1.74 11.59
C TYR A 41 3.98 -0.96 11.61
N GLU A 42 4.08 0.36 11.46
CA GLU A 42 2.92 1.23 11.34
C GLU A 42 2.87 1.83 9.95
N VAL A 43 1.72 1.70 9.31
CA VAL A 43 1.46 2.19 7.95
C VAL A 43 0.10 2.87 7.91
N SER A 44 0.02 4.00 7.21
CA SER A 44 -1.23 4.67 6.90
C SER A 44 -1.58 4.37 5.44
N LEU A 45 -2.81 3.97 5.18
CA LEU A 45 -3.35 3.77 3.82
C LEU A 45 -4.55 4.68 3.64
N ARG A 46 -4.48 5.56 2.64
CA ARG A 46 -5.56 6.50 2.34
C ARG A 46 -6.10 6.23 0.94
N LEU A 47 -7.41 6.04 0.85
CA LEU A 47 -8.11 5.86 -0.43
C LEU A 47 -8.74 7.19 -0.83
N VAL A 48 -8.38 7.68 -2.01
CA VAL A 48 -8.78 9.00 -2.51
C VAL A 48 -9.31 8.89 -3.93
N GLY A 49 -9.74 10.03 -4.50
CA GLY A 49 -10.06 10.13 -5.92
C GLY A 49 -8.90 10.73 -6.72
N ASP A 50 -9.08 10.83 -8.03
CA ASP A 50 -8.05 11.34 -8.93
C ASP A 50 -7.65 12.79 -8.62
N ALA A 51 -8.58 13.65 -8.23
CA ALA A 51 -8.27 15.04 -7.94
C ALA A 51 -7.27 15.18 -6.79
N ALA A 52 -7.48 14.44 -5.71
CA ALA A 52 -6.61 14.49 -4.54
C ALA A 52 -5.21 13.93 -4.85
N ILE A 53 -5.12 12.78 -5.52
CA ILE A 53 -3.82 12.19 -5.82
C ILE A 53 -3.06 12.99 -6.87
N HIS A 54 -3.76 13.67 -7.78
CA HIS A 54 -3.16 14.59 -8.75
C HIS A 54 -2.39 15.71 -8.04
N VAL A 55 -3.01 16.33 -7.03
CA VAL A 55 -2.37 17.38 -6.24
C VAL A 55 -1.11 16.86 -5.56
N LEU A 56 -1.19 15.69 -4.94
CA LEU A 56 -0.04 15.09 -4.26
C LEU A 56 1.08 14.73 -5.24
N ASN A 57 0.74 14.20 -6.40
CA ASN A 57 1.73 13.82 -7.41
C ASN A 57 2.43 15.05 -7.99
N ARG A 58 1.67 16.12 -8.24
CA ARG A 58 2.23 17.40 -8.70
C ARG A 58 3.17 18.00 -7.65
N ASP A 59 2.73 18.09 -6.40
CA ASP A 59 3.44 18.82 -5.36
C ASP A 59 4.67 18.08 -4.85
N TYR A 60 4.62 16.74 -4.76
CA TYR A 60 5.70 15.93 -4.19
C TYR A 60 6.55 15.18 -5.20
N ARG A 61 6.02 14.87 -6.38
CA ARG A 61 6.74 14.13 -7.43
C ARG A 61 6.97 14.95 -8.68
N HIS A 62 6.46 16.19 -8.73
CA HIS A 62 6.58 17.12 -9.87
C HIS A 62 5.98 16.54 -11.16
N LYS A 63 4.93 15.75 -11.03
CA LYS A 63 4.17 15.17 -12.15
C LYS A 63 2.74 15.72 -12.10
N ASP A 64 2.41 16.54 -13.07
CA ASP A 64 1.10 17.20 -13.14
C ASP A 64 0.05 16.27 -13.76
N ALA A 65 -0.23 15.18 -13.07
CA ALA A 65 -1.20 14.16 -13.52
C ALA A 65 -1.62 13.30 -12.32
N PRO A 66 -2.81 12.69 -12.36
CA PRO A 66 -3.14 11.66 -11.39
C PRO A 66 -2.29 10.41 -11.62
N THR A 67 -2.21 9.56 -10.61
CA THR A 67 -1.54 8.26 -10.68
C THR A 67 -2.35 7.26 -9.88
N ASP A 68 -1.96 6.00 -9.88
CA ASP A 68 -2.67 4.95 -9.13
C ASP A 68 -2.28 4.90 -7.66
N VAL A 69 -0.99 4.96 -7.36
CA VAL A 69 -0.49 4.84 -5.98
C VAL A 69 0.73 5.74 -5.77
N LEU A 70 0.79 6.33 -4.58
CA LEU A 70 1.95 7.07 -4.08
C LEU A 70 2.33 6.50 -2.72
N ALA A 71 3.63 6.39 -2.48
CA ALA A 71 4.17 5.97 -1.19
C ALA A 71 5.13 7.04 -0.67
N PHE A 72 4.92 7.45 0.57
CA PHE A 72 5.72 8.47 1.25
C PHE A 72 6.45 7.81 2.41
N ALA A 73 7.69 7.41 2.21
CA ALA A 73 8.46 6.68 3.20
C ALA A 73 8.93 7.59 4.32
N GLN A 74 8.50 7.28 5.54
CA GLN A 74 8.91 8.01 6.74
C GLN A 74 10.40 7.83 7.03
N ARG A 75 10.96 6.66 6.68
CA ARG A 75 12.38 6.34 6.89
C ARG A 75 13.33 7.25 6.12
N GLU A 76 12.87 7.86 5.03
CA GLU A 76 13.67 8.79 4.21
C GLU A 76 13.74 10.18 4.82
N GLY A 77 12.91 10.48 5.82
CA GLY A 77 12.90 11.77 6.51
C GLY A 77 14.06 11.91 7.50
N ALA A 78 14.28 13.14 7.95
CA ALA A 78 15.36 13.46 8.88
C ALA A 78 15.27 12.70 10.21
N SER A 79 14.06 12.32 10.63
CA SER A 79 13.80 11.61 11.87
C SER A 79 13.53 10.12 11.69
N GLY A 80 13.75 9.58 10.49
CA GLY A 80 13.41 8.20 10.19
C GLY A 80 14.13 7.16 11.05
N HIS A 81 15.34 7.46 11.48
CA HIS A 81 16.13 6.58 12.34
C HIS A 81 15.63 6.51 13.78
N LEU A 82 14.84 7.50 14.23
CA LEU A 82 14.30 7.56 15.58
C LEU A 82 13.08 6.66 15.76
N HIS A 83 12.34 6.41 14.68
CA HIS A 83 11.10 5.63 14.70
C HIS A 83 11.09 4.65 13.53
N PRO A 84 11.96 3.61 13.54
CA PRO A 84 12.06 2.68 12.42
C PRO A 84 10.79 1.85 12.18
N GLU A 85 9.90 1.79 13.16
CA GLU A 85 8.60 1.10 13.02
C GLU A 85 7.58 1.89 12.20
N LEU A 86 7.76 3.21 12.07
CA LEU A 86 6.90 4.07 11.27
C LEU A 86 7.35 4.01 9.81
N LEU A 87 6.68 3.21 8.99
CA LEU A 87 7.07 3.06 7.59
C LEU A 87 6.65 4.25 6.73
N GLY A 88 5.45 4.76 6.92
CA GLY A 88 4.95 5.91 6.18
C GLY A 88 3.52 5.75 5.68
N ASP A 89 3.24 6.44 4.57
CA ASP A 89 1.90 6.59 4.04
C ASP A 89 1.80 6.04 2.62
N ILE A 90 0.72 5.32 2.35
CA ILE A 90 0.34 4.88 1.01
C ILE A 90 -0.96 5.59 0.65
N VAL A 91 -1.00 6.20 -0.53
CA VAL A 91 -2.20 6.87 -1.06
C VAL A 91 -2.57 6.19 -2.37
N ILE A 92 -3.82 5.75 -2.51
CA ILE A 92 -4.31 5.07 -3.71
C ILE A 92 -5.50 5.84 -4.28
N SER A 93 -5.49 6.10 -5.59
CA SER A 93 -6.68 6.60 -6.29
C SER A 93 -7.60 5.43 -6.64
N VAL A 94 -8.78 5.43 -6.04
CA VAL A 94 -9.81 4.44 -6.34
C VAL A 94 -10.33 4.61 -7.77
N ASP A 95 -10.40 5.84 -8.28
CA ASP A 95 -10.81 6.11 -9.66
C ASP A 95 -9.87 5.44 -10.66
N THR A 96 -8.57 5.66 -10.48
CA THR A 96 -7.56 5.05 -11.35
C THR A 96 -7.54 3.53 -11.19
N ALA A 97 -7.64 3.04 -9.95
CA ALA A 97 -7.71 1.61 -9.69
C ALA A 97 -8.87 0.94 -10.43
N ARG A 98 -10.06 1.58 -10.43
CA ARG A 98 -11.22 1.06 -11.17
C ARG A 98 -10.96 0.96 -12.67
N ARG A 99 -10.35 1.99 -13.24
CA ARG A 99 -10.10 2.03 -14.69
C ARG A 99 -9.11 0.96 -15.14
N GLN A 100 -8.11 0.67 -14.33
CA GLN A 100 -7.05 -0.27 -14.72
C GLN A 100 -7.27 -1.69 -14.19
N ALA A 101 -8.27 -1.91 -13.33
CA ALA A 101 -8.53 -3.22 -12.76
C ALA A 101 -8.94 -4.25 -13.82
N ARG A 102 -8.26 -5.38 -13.86
CA ARG A 102 -8.57 -6.50 -14.77
C ARG A 102 -9.33 -7.62 -14.09
N ARG A 103 -9.16 -7.75 -12.77
CA ARG A 103 -9.76 -8.82 -11.95
C ARG A 103 -10.61 -8.27 -10.81
N GLY A 104 -11.16 -7.09 -11.01
CA GLY A 104 -11.99 -6.41 -10.02
C GLY A 104 -11.23 -5.43 -9.17
N LEU A 105 -11.97 -4.46 -8.63
CA LEU A 105 -11.42 -3.36 -7.84
C LEU A 105 -10.64 -3.86 -6.63
N TYR A 106 -11.20 -4.82 -5.89
CA TYR A 106 -10.56 -5.30 -4.66
C TYR A 106 -9.13 -5.82 -4.90
N ARG A 107 -8.97 -6.67 -5.92
CA ARG A 107 -7.64 -7.22 -6.26
C ARG A 107 -6.67 -6.14 -6.70
N GLU A 108 -7.17 -5.14 -7.42
CA GLU A 108 -6.33 -4.02 -7.83
C GLU A 108 -5.86 -3.21 -6.62
N LEU A 109 -6.75 -2.94 -5.67
CA LEU A 109 -6.39 -2.21 -4.44
C LEU A 109 -5.36 -2.98 -3.61
N VAL A 110 -5.51 -4.30 -3.48
CA VAL A 110 -4.52 -5.15 -2.79
C VAL A 110 -3.17 -5.11 -3.50
N HIS A 111 -3.19 -5.19 -4.83
CA HIS A 111 -1.98 -5.11 -5.66
C HIS A 111 -1.24 -3.78 -5.44
N LEU A 112 -1.97 -2.67 -5.55
CA LEU A 112 -1.39 -1.34 -5.37
C LEU A 112 -0.88 -1.13 -3.94
N ALA A 113 -1.62 -1.60 -2.94
CA ALA A 113 -1.19 -1.51 -1.55
C ALA A 113 0.10 -2.29 -1.30
N SER A 114 0.24 -3.49 -1.90
CA SER A 114 1.46 -4.29 -1.75
C SER A 114 2.67 -3.61 -2.39
N HIS A 115 2.50 -2.96 -3.53
CA HIS A 115 3.57 -2.20 -4.17
C HIS A 115 3.95 -0.97 -3.34
N GLY A 116 2.96 -0.23 -2.83
CA GLY A 116 3.21 0.89 -1.94
C GLY A 116 3.96 0.47 -0.69
N LEU A 117 3.58 -0.65 -0.10
CA LEU A 117 4.26 -1.19 1.08
C LEU A 117 5.73 -1.52 0.77
N CYS A 118 6.02 -2.12 -0.38
CA CYS A 118 7.38 -2.41 -0.79
C CYS A 118 8.21 -1.13 -0.92
N HIS A 119 7.66 -0.05 -1.49
CA HIS A 119 8.34 1.24 -1.52
C HIS A 119 8.65 1.75 -0.12
N LEU A 120 7.72 1.63 0.83
CA LEU A 120 7.96 2.03 2.21
C LEU A 120 9.07 1.19 2.85
N LEU A 121 9.23 -0.05 2.44
CA LEU A 121 10.28 -0.95 2.93
C LEU A 121 11.64 -0.68 2.27
N GLY A 122 11.72 0.23 1.32
CA GLY A 122 12.97 0.63 0.67
C GLY A 122 13.20 0.04 -0.72
N TYR A 123 12.28 -0.75 -1.25
CA TYR A 123 12.40 -1.24 -2.62
C TYR A 123 12.11 -0.12 -3.63
N ASP A 124 12.79 -0.18 -4.75
CA ASP A 124 12.59 0.78 -5.83
C ASP A 124 12.48 0.02 -7.16
N HIS A 125 12.17 0.73 -8.24
CA HIS A 125 12.03 0.14 -9.58
C HIS A 125 12.71 1.01 -10.63
N ARG A 126 13.95 1.45 -10.33
CA ARG A 126 14.74 2.30 -11.23
C ARG A 126 15.20 1.57 -12.49
N ASP A 127 15.32 0.24 -12.42
CA ASP A 127 15.66 -0.61 -13.56
C ASP A 127 14.84 -1.91 -13.49
N ASP A 128 14.95 -2.73 -14.55
CA ASP A 128 14.18 -3.97 -14.67
C ASP A 128 14.50 -4.97 -13.56
N ALA A 129 15.76 -5.05 -13.14
CA ALA A 129 16.17 -5.97 -12.08
C ALA A 129 15.57 -5.55 -10.73
N GLU A 130 15.62 -4.28 -10.40
CA GLU A 130 15.00 -3.75 -9.18
C GLU A 130 13.48 -3.93 -9.21
N GLU A 131 12.85 -3.67 -10.35
CA GLU A 131 11.41 -3.87 -10.51
C GLU A 131 11.01 -5.32 -10.27
N GLN A 132 11.78 -6.26 -10.80
CA GLN A 132 11.50 -7.69 -10.61
C GLN A 132 11.63 -8.08 -9.14
N VAL A 133 12.65 -7.61 -8.43
CA VAL A 133 12.82 -7.86 -6.99
C VAL A 133 11.63 -7.32 -6.22
N MET A 134 11.21 -6.08 -6.51
CA MET A 134 10.05 -5.48 -5.85
C MET A 134 8.76 -6.26 -6.12
N ASN A 135 8.53 -6.64 -7.38
CA ASN A 135 7.34 -7.41 -7.76
C ASN A 135 7.29 -8.77 -7.06
N THR A 136 8.43 -9.44 -6.95
CA THR A 136 8.55 -10.73 -6.26
C THR A 136 8.23 -10.55 -4.78
N ARG A 137 8.75 -9.50 -4.17
CA ARG A 137 8.49 -9.22 -2.75
C ARG A 137 7.02 -8.89 -2.51
N ALA A 138 6.43 -8.06 -3.36
CA ALA A 138 5.02 -7.70 -3.24
C ALA A 138 4.12 -8.94 -3.37
N ALA A 139 4.42 -9.81 -4.33
CA ALA A 139 3.68 -11.06 -4.52
C ALA A 139 3.79 -11.97 -3.30
N ALA A 140 4.96 -12.06 -2.69
CA ALA A 140 5.18 -12.86 -1.49
C ALA A 140 4.35 -12.34 -0.30
N LEU A 141 4.28 -11.02 -0.13
CA LEU A 141 3.47 -10.41 0.94
C LEU A 141 1.98 -10.65 0.72
N ARG A 142 1.49 -10.53 -0.52
CA ARG A 142 0.10 -10.81 -0.85
C ARG A 142 -0.24 -12.28 -0.58
N GLN A 143 0.65 -13.20 -0.94
CA GLN A 143 0.46 -14.62 -0.75
C GLN A 143 0.44 -14.99 0.74
N GLU A 144 1.33 -14.43 1.52
CA GLU A 144 1.38 -14.63 2.97
C GLU A 144 0.08 -14.16 3.63
N ALA A 145 -0.41 -12.99 3.28
CA ALA A 145 -1.65 -12.43 3.81
C ALA A 145 -2.86 -13.30 3.44
N SER A 146 -2.94 -13.76 2.20
CA SER A 146 -4.02 -14.63 1.72
C SER A 146 -3.99 -15.99 2.40
N ARG A 147 -2.80 -16.58 2.59
CA ARG A 147 -2.63 -17.87 3.24
C ARG A 147 -3.16 -17.86 4.67
N ARG A 148 -2.84 -16.82 5.44
CA ARG A 148 -3.31 -16.66 6.81
C ARG A 148 -4.83 -16.50 6.87
N GLY A 149 -5.40 -15.80 5.89
CA GLY A 149 -6.84 -15.68 5.78
C GLY A 149 -7.52 -17.03 5.57
N ARG A 150 -6.96 -17.91 4.74
CA ARG A 150 -7.49 -19.24 4.50
C ARG A 150 -7.37 -20.14 5.73
N ILE A 151 -6.25 -20.09 6.41
CA ILE A 151 -6.05 -20.89 7.64
C ILE A 151 -7.09 -20.51 8.69
N ARG A 152 -7.40 -19.23 8.84
CA ARG A 152 -8.42 -18.78 9.79
C ARG A 152 -9.84 -19.15 9.38
N ALA A 153 -10.10 -19.23 8.09
CA ALA A 153 -11.40 -19.61 7.57
C ALA A 153 -11.67 -21.12 7.68
N ALA A 154 -10.63 -21.89 7.74
CA ALA A 154 -10.71 -23.34 7.93
C ALA A 154 -10.90 -23.69 9.40
#